data_02127a170b353dc0b303207634165cbe
#
_entry.id   02127a170b353dc0b303207634165cbe
#
_cell.length_a   1.000
_cell.length_b   1.000
_cell.length_c   1.000
_cell.angle_alpha   90.00
_cell.angle_beta   90.00
_cell.angle_gamma   90.00
#
_symmetry.space_group_name_H-M   'P 1'
#
loop_
_entity.id
_entity.type
_entity.pdbx_description
1 polymer ?
#
loop_
_entity_poly.entity_id
_entity_poly.type
_entity_poly.pdbx_seq_one_letter_code
_entity_poly.pdbx_strand_id
1 'polypeptide(L)'
;MQVDKPAKPTLIRQKKGKIKAKSQFFRTARYGLTLQEHRIVYFAILRGQQLKRPFEPVTISIKEFMALCDLKGKSTYSVLRNISKKLLSRVLEVVYYNDEGTHLMQTNWISEFTYHLKQGTVTVTPNKTLQPFFEGKPYSETEYYFLIKFTSQYAERLYEIIKSFDHKTSADFEVDDLRKRLAVPEGQYVNYSMMRKRVLEPAVKDINDCLLYTSPSPRD
;
A
#
# COMPACT_ATOMS: atom_id res chain seq x y z
N MET A 1 -18.43 9.25 -26.38
CA MET A 1 -17.82 9.09 -25.05
C MET A 1 -18.77 8.25 -24.21
N GLN A 2 -18.55 6.94 -24.14
CA GLN A 2 -19.34 6.06 -23.29
C GLN A 2 -18.92 6.30 -21.84
N VAL A 3 -19.84 6.82 -21.03
CA VAL A 3 -19.69 6.90 -19.57
C VAL A 3 -19.94 5.49 -19.05
N ASP A 4 -18.89 4.78 -18.66
CA ASP A 4 -19.01 3.49 -18.01
C ASP A 4 -19.90 3.64 -16.77
N LYS A 5 -21.00 2.84 -16.76
CA LYS A 5 -21.86 2.74 -15.57
C LYS A 5 -21.00 2.41 -14.34
N PRO A 6 -21.25 3.05 -13.18
CA PRO A 6 -20.52 2.76 -11.96
C PRO A 6 -20.62 1.27 -11.66
N ALA A 7 -19.48 0.57 -11.67
CA ALA A 7 -19.42 -0.84 -11.36
C ALA A 7 -19.99 -1.09 -9.96
N LYS A 8 -20.85 -2.11 -9.83
CA LYS A 8 -21.45 -2.54 -8.56
C LYS A 8 -20.42 -2.66 -7.44
N PRO A 9 -20.76 -2.40 -6.17
CA PRO A 9 -19.86 -2.36 -5.01
C PRO A 9 -19.28 -3.76 -4.67
N THR A 10 -18.47 -4.31 -5.55
CA THR A 10 -18.03 -5.72 -5.48
C THR A 10 -16.62 -5.89 -4.94
N LEU A 11 -15.80 -4.83 -4.92
CA LEU A 11 -14.36 -4.97 -4.66
C LEU A 11 -13.98 -5.04 -3.19
N ILE A 12 -14.69 -4.36 -2.31
CA ILE A 12 -14.46 -4.48 -0.85
C ILE A 12 -14.86 -5.89 -0.37
N ARG A 13 -15.78 -6.56 -1.08
CA ARG A 13 -16.17 -7.95 -0.83
C ARG A 13 -15.29 -8.99 -1.54
N GLN A 14 -14.58 -8.62 -2.60
CA GLN A 14 -13.65 -9.54 -3.27
C GLN A 14 -12.34 -9.60 -2.47
N LYS A 15 -12.34 -10.45 -1.45
CA LYS A 15 -11.19 -10.83 -0.63
C LYS A 15 -10.04 -11.48 -1.41
N LYS A 16 -10.12 -11.56 -2.73
CA LYS A 16 -9.15 -12.26 -3.59
C LYS A 16 -8.55 -11.27 -4.59
N GLY A 17 -7.40 -10.74 -4.26
CA GLY A 17 -6.58 -9.96 -5.18
C GLY A 17 -5.16 -9.89 -4.67
N LYS A 18 -4.20 -10.02 -5.58
CA LYS A 18 -2.78 -9.89 -5.29
C LYS A 18 -2.24 -8.69 -6.01
N ILE A 19 -1.52 -7.86 -5.29
CA ILE A 19 -0.76 -6.76 -5.86
C ILE A 19 0.59 -7.32 -6.27
N LYS A 20 0.94 -7.12 -7.53
CA LYS A 20 2.22 -7.55 -8.10
C LYS A 20 3.11 -6.33 -8.25
N ALA A 21 4.30 -6.42 -7.70
CA ALA A 21 5.36 -5.44 -7.92
C ALA A 21 6.71 -6.13 -7.97
N LYS A 22 7.69 -5.51 -8.62
CA LYS A 22 9.06 -6.04 -8.62
C LYS A 22 9.55 -6.18 -7.18
N SER A 23 10.15 -7.32 -6.84
CA SER A 23 10.67 -7.57 -5.49
C SER A 23 11.67 -6.50 -5.04
N GLN A 24 12.47 -5.98 -5.97
CA GLN A 24 13.39 -4.87 -5.71
C GLN A 24 12.66 -3.62 -5.22
N PHE A 25 11.49 -3.29 -5.77
CA PHE A 25 10.71 -2.14 -5.33
C PHE A 25 10.39 -2.23 -3.84
N PHE A 26 9.83 -3.34 -3.38
CA PHE A 26 9.52 -3.49 -1.94
C PHE A 26 10.76 -3.46 -1.05
N ARG A 27 11.93 -3.91 -1.57
CA ARG A 27 13.20 -3.90 -0.84
C ARG A 27 13.81 -2.51 -0.71
N THR A 28 13.70 -1.68 -1.73
CA THR A 28 14.43 -0.40 -1.80
C THR A 28 13.56 0.82 -1.55
N ALA A 29 12.26 0.72 -1.76
CA ALA A 29 11.34 1.84 -1.56
C ALA A 29 11.32 2.31 -0.11
N ARG A 30 11.33 3.63 0.08
CA ARG A 30 11.23 4.31 1.38
C ARG A 30 10.03 5.25 1.33
N TYR A 31 9.05 4.98 2.16
CA TYR A 31 7.84 5.78 2.25
C TYR A 31 7.10 5.52 3.56
N GLY A 32 6.41 6.54 4.05
CA GLY A 32 5.53 6.44 5.20
C GLY A 32 4.10 6.75 4.81
N LEU A 33 3.26 5.74 4.78
CA LEU A 33 1.83 5.87 4.56
C LEU A 33 1.09 5.47 5.83
N THR A 34 -0.01 6.15 6.15
CA THR A 34 -0.97 5.67 7.14
C THR A 34 -1.74 4.50 6.56
N LEU A 35 -2.39 3.69 7.40
CA LEU A 35 -3.23 2.57 6.97
C LEU A 35 -4.28 2.97 5.92
N GLN A 36 -4.89 4.15 6.10
CA GLN A 36 -5.88 4.67 5.15
C GLN A 36 -5.26 5.04 3.80
N GLU A 37 -4.09 5.69 3.83
CA GLU A 37 -3.33 6.04 2.63
C GLU A 37 -2.90 4.77 1.87
N HIS A 38 -2.38 3.75 2.55
CA HIS A 38 -2.04 2.44 1.98
C HIS A 38 -3.25 1.79 1.28
N ARG A 39 -4.39 1.72 1.96
CA ARG A 39 -5.60 1.13 1.40
C ARG A 39 -6.04 1.79 0.10
N ILE A 40 -5.94 3.11 0.02
CA ILE A 40 -6.26 3.89 -1.19
C ILE A 40 -5.29 3.55 -2.32
N VAL A 41 -3.98 3.58 -2.05
CA VAL A 41 -2.94 3.29 -3.03
C VAL A 41 -3.11 1.89 -3.61
N TYR A 42 -3.19 0.90 -2.73
CA TYR A 42 -3.30 -0.49 -3.17
C TYR A 42 -4.63 -0.84 -3.81
N PHE A 43 -5.72 -0.22 -3.38
CA PHE A 43 -7.00 -0.32 -4.09
C PHE A 43 -6.86 0.15 -5.53
N ALA A 44 -6.27 1.32 -5.76
CA ALA A 44 -6.11 1.89 -7.10
C ALA A 44 -5.20 1.01 -7.99
N ILE A 45 -4.06 0.55 -7.46
CA ILE A 45 -3.14 -0.33 -8.18
C ILE A 45 -3.79 -1.68 -8.51
N LEU A 46 -4.40 -2.34 -7.52
CA LEU A 46 -5.06 -3.63 -7.69
C LEU A 46 -6.18 -3.54 -8.73
N ARG A 47 -6.97 -2.48 -8.67
CA ARG A 47 -8.06 -2.27 -9.61
C ARG A 47 -7.55 -2.11 -11.03
N GLY A 48 -6.49 -1.32 -11.22
CA GLY A 48 -5.84 -1.16 -12.51
C GLY A 48 -5.30 -2.49 -13.05
N GLN A 49 -4.63 -3.29 -12.22
CA GLN A 49 -4.13 -4.60 -12.60
C GLN A 49 -5.25 -5.59 -12.97
N GLN A 50 -6.36 -5.61 -12.21
CA GLN A 50 -7.54 -6.44 -12.51
C GLN A 50 -8.21 -6.08 -13.83
N LEU A 51 -8.28 -4.79 -14.14
CA LEU A 51 -8.85 -4.29 -15.40
C LEU A 51 -7.88 -4.38 -16.58
N LYS A 52 -6.65 -4.88 -16.38
CA LYS A 52 -5.56 -4.88 -17.35
C LYS A 52 -5.22 -3.47 -17.89
N ARG A 53 -5.42 -2.48 -17.04
CA ARG A 53 -5.11 -1.07 -17.26
C ARG A 53 -4.31 -0.53 -16.05
N PRO A 54 -3.09 -1.05 -15.82
CA PRO A 54 -2.29 -0.64 -14.68
C PRO A 54 -2.02 0.87 -14.75
N PHE A 55 -2.10 1.52 -13.59
CA PHE A 55 -1.85 2.96 -13.41
C PHE A 55 -2.78 3.91 -14.19
N GLU A 56 -3.87 3.40 -14.78
CA GLU A 56 -4.94 4.26 -15.31
C GLU A 56 -5.85 4.76 -14.18
N PRO A 57 -6.53 5.92 -14.40
CA PRO A 57 -7.46 6.48 -13.41
C PRO A 57 -8.57 5.49 -13.00
N VAL A 58 -8.83 5.39 -11.71
CA VAL A 58 -9.84 4.52 -11.14
C VAL A 58 -10.92 5.36 -10.45
N THR A 59 -12.17 5.23 -10.89
CA THR A 59 -13.30 5.92 -10.28
C THR A 59 -14.02 5.01 -9.29
N ILE A 60 -14.28 5.54 -8.09
CA ILE A 60 -14.93 4.85 -6.98
C ILE A 60 -16.03 5.77 -6.39
N SER A 61 -17.11 5.20 -5.89
CA SER A 61 -18.11 6.00 -5.16
C SER A 61 -17.52 6.52 -3.83
N ILE A 62 -17.97 7.69 -3.39
CA ILE A 62 -17.57 8.24 -2.08
C ILE A 62 -17.91 7.26 -0.95
N LYS A 63 -19.03 6.53 -1.05
CA LYS A 63 -19.42 5.51 -0.07
C LYS A 63 -18.40 4.37 0.01
N GLU A 64 -17.91 3.87 -1.14
CA GLU A 64 -16.86 2.84 -1.19
C GLU A 64 -15.53 3.38 -0.69
N PHE A 65 -15.20 4.63 -1.04
CA PHE A 65 -13.97 5.27 -0.57
C PHE A 65 -13.95 5.43 0.96
N MET A 66 -15.11 5.78 1.56
CA MET A 66 -15.27 5.79 3.02
C MET A 66 -15.06 4.42 3.65
N ALA A 67 -15.70 3.40 3.07
CA ALA A 67 -15.59 2.04 3.56
C ALA A 67 -14.15 1.50 3.45
N LEU A 68 -13.42 1.87 2.39
CA LEU A 68 -12.01 1.56 2.21
C LEU A 68 -11.14 2.17 3.32
N CYS A 69 -11.44 3.40 3.72
CA CYS A 69 -10.72 4.12 4.78
C CYS A 69 -11.25 3.81 6.20
N ASP A 70 -12.22 2.90 6.34
CA ASP A 70 -12.91 2.58 7.60
C ASP A 70 -13.48 3.82 8.30
N LEU A 71 -14.07 4.73 7.52
CA LEU A 71 -14.65 5.98 8.00
C LEU A 71 -16.15 5.82 8.27
N LYS A 72 -16.57 6.25 9.46
CA LYS A 72 -17.99 6.27 9.89
C LYS A 72 -18.39 7.72 10.20
N GLY A 73 -19.61 8.10 9.83
CA GLY A 73 -20.19 9.40 10.22
C GLY A 73 -20.49 10.36 9.06
N LYS A 74 -20.98 11.57 9.41
CA LYS A 74 -21.50 12.57 8.46
C LYS A 74 -20.45 13.51 7.85
N SER A 75 -19.29 13.69 8.49
CA SER A 75 -18.24 14.66 8.06
C SER A 75 -17.30 14.12 6.98
N THR A 76 -17.83 13.41 6.02
CA THR A 76 -17.09 12.52 5.14
C THR A 76 -16.19 13.23 4.14
N TYR A 77 -16.72 14.23 3.44
CA TYR A 77 -15.96 14.90 2.38
C TYR A 77 -14.74 15.64 2.88
N SER A 78 -14.85 16.32 4.05
CA SER A 78 -13.71 17.04 4.62
C SER A 78 -12.59 16.09 5.06
N VAL A 79 -12.95 14.96 5.67
CA VAL A 79 -11.99 13.94 6.08
C VAL A 79 -11.31 13.29 4.87
N LEU A 80 -12.08 12.89 3.86
CA LEU A 80 -11.53 12.33 2.62
C LEU A 80 -10.60 13.31 1.90
N ARG A 81 -10.99 14.59 1.82
CA ARG A 81 -10.13 15.63 1.23
C ARG A 81 -8.83 15.81 2.02
N ASN A 82 -8.86 15.69 3.34
CA ASN A 82 -7.65 15.77 4.15
C ASN A 82 -6.73 14.56 3.92
N ILE A 83 -7.29 13.35 3.83
CA ILE A 83 -6.51 12.14 3.53
C ILE A 83 -5.88 12.27 2.13
N SER A 84 -6.65 12.66 1.11
CA SER A 84 -6.12 12.82 -0.25
C SER A 84 -5.05 13.90 -0.35
N LYS A 85 -5.21 15.05 0.33
CA LYS A 85 -4.17 16.08 0.40
C LYS A 85 -2.87 15.58 1.02
N LYS A 86 -2.98 14.84 2.15
CA LYS A 86 -1.80 14.24 2.79
C LYS A 86 -1.14 13.23 1.87
N LEU A 87 -1.92 12.36 1.23
CA LEU A 87 -1.38 11.34 0.33
C LEU A 87 -0.68 11.95 -0.89
N LEU A 88 -1.22 13.02 -1.47
CA LEU A 88 -0.56 13.75 -2.56
C LEU A 88 0.78 14.37 -2.15
N SER A 89 0.97 14.71 -0.87
CA SER A 89 2.22 15.26 -0.35
C SER A 89 3.23 14.20 0.13
N ARG A 90 2.86 12.91 0.10
CA ARG A 90 3.76 11.82 0.53
C ARG A 90 4.82 11.57 -0.53
N VAL A 91 6.07 11.78 -0.14
CA VAL A 91 7.22 11.42 -0.98
C VAL A 91 7.49 9.93 -0.85
N LEU A 92 7.71 9.31 -1.99
CA LEU A 92 8.20 7.95 -2.15
C LEU A 92 9.59 8.02 -2.77
N GLU A 93 10.57 7.44 -2.11
CA GLU A 93 11.92 7.26 -2.65
C GLU A 93 12.12 5.82 -3.09
N VAL A 94 12.67 5.63 -4.28
CA VAL A 94 13.01 4.31 -4.81
C VAL A 94 14.44 4.32 -5.33
N VAL A 95 15.28 3.44 -4.82
CA VAL A 95 16.58 3.16 -5.41
C VAL A 95 16.44 2.01 -6.40
N TYR A 96 16.83 2.23 -7.63
CA TYR A 96 16.81 1.20 -8.67
C TYR A 96 18.10 1.21 -9.49
N TYR A 97 18.35 0.11 -10.18
CA TYR A 97 19.55 -0.10 -10.98
C TYR A 97 19.15 -0.39 -12.42
N ASN A 98 19.84 0.20 -13.36
CA ASN A 98 19.78 -0.11 -14.78
C ASN A 98 21.18 -0.11 -15.39
N ASP A 99 21.29 -0.24 -16.70
CA ASP A 99 22.56 -0.29 -17.42
C ASP A 99 23.40 1.01 -17.29
N GLU A 100 22.76 2.12 -16.94
CA GLU A 100 23.40 3.42 -16.72
C GLU A 100 23.92 3.58 -15.28
N GLY A 101 23.53 2.69 -14.36
CA GLY A 101 23.99 2.69 -12.98
C GLY A 101 22.89 2.68 -11.91
N THR A 102 23.21 3.29 -10.76
CA THR A 102 22.31 3.40 -9.61
C THR A 102 21.57 4.73 -9.64
N HIS A 103 20.25 4.67 -9.53
CA HIS A 103 19.38 5.84 -9.56
C HIS A 103 18.58 5.95 -8.26
N LEU A 104 18.41 7.18 -7.77
CA LEU A 104 17.46 7.53 -6.72
C LEU A 104 16.32 8.34 -7.35
N MET A 105 15.12 7.79 -7.33
CA MET A 105 13.92 8.49 -7.78
C MET A 105 13.10 8.95 -6.57
N GLN A 106 12.69 10.21 -6.57
CA GLN A 106 11.71 10.75 -5.64
C GLN A 106 10.42 11.08 -6.40
N THR A 107 9.32 10.56 -5.93
CA THR A 107 8.01 10.74 -6.57
C THR A 107 6.89 10.61 -5.52
N ASN A 108 5.64 10.57 -5.94
CA ASN A 108 4.49 10.27 -5.11
C ASN A 108 3.69 9.07 -5.65
N TRP A 109 2.82 8.52 -4.82
CA TRP A 109 2.01 7.36 -5.20
C TRP A 109 0.85 7.70 -6.13
N ILE A 110 0.22 8.84 -5.87
CA ILE A 110 -0.99 9.31 -6.55
C ILE A 110 -0.69 10.67 -7.15
N SER A 111 -0.96 10.84 -8.42
CA SER A 111 -0.79 12.11 -9.13
C SER A 111 -1.99 13.04 -8.96
N GLU A 112 -3.21 12.47 -8.82
CA GLU A 112 -4.43 13.28 -8.82
C GLU A 112 -5.58 12.61 -8.07
N PHE A 113 -6.40 13.45 -7.41
CA PHE A 113 -7.74 13.12 -6.93
C PHE A 113 -8.77 14.10 -7.53
N THR A 114 -9.72 13.61 -8.32
CA THR A 114 -10.82 14.41 -8.86
C THR A 114 -12.15 14.01 -8.22
N TYR A 115 -12.76 14.95 -7.47
CA TYR A 115 -14.06 14.73 -6.81
C TYR A 115 -15.21 15.16 -7.71
N HIS A 116 -16.06 14.24 -8.11
CA HIS A 116 -17.28 14.48 -8.90
C HIS A 116 -18.47 14.69 -7.97
N LEU A 117 -18.62 15.92 -7.45
CA LEU A 117 -19.53 16.24 -6.35
C LEU A 117 -21.00 15.89 -6.67
N LYS A 118 -21.46 16.16 -7.90
CA LYS A 118 -22.84 15.85 -8.33
C LYS A 118 -23.08 14.34 -8.50
N GLN A 119 -22.04 13.58 -8.77
CA GLN A 119 -22.13 12.12 -9.01
C GLN A 119 -21.82 11.30 -7.75
N GLY A 120 -21.32 11.95 -6.70
CA GLY A 120 -20.91 11.25 -5.46
C GLY A 120 -19.78 10.26 -5.67
N THR A 121 -18.85 10.58 -6.60
CA THR A 121 -17.70 9.72 -6.93
C THR A 121 -16.39 10.49 -6.81
N VAL A 122 -15.28 9.75 -6.71
CA VAL A 122 -13.92 10.28 -6.79
C VAL A 122 -13.11 9.44 -7.77
N THR A 123 -12.35 10.10 -8.61
CA THR A 123 -11.33 9.46 -9.46
C THR A 123 -9.98 9.59 -8.79
N VAL A 124 -9.29 8.47 -8.65
CA VAL A 124 -7.93 8.36 -8.11
C VAL A 124 -7.01 7.99 -9.27
N THR A 125 -6.01 8.80 -9.53
CA THR A 125 -5.03 8.59 -10.60
C THR A 125 -3.68 8.20 -10.00
N PRO A 126 -3.28 6.91 -10.08
CA PRO A 126 -1.94 6.48 -9.66
C PRO A 126 -0.86 7.16 -10.51
N ASN A 127 0.31 7.39 -9.93
CA ASN A 127 1.40 8.00 -10.65
C ASN A 127 2.04 7.01 -11.64
N LYS A 128 1.93 7.29 -12.94
CA LYS A 128 2.43 6.42 -14.02
C LYS A 128 3.95 6.20 -13.97
N THR A 129 4.70 7.09 -13.34
CA THR A 129 6.15 6.91 -13.12
C THR A 129 6.47 5.62 -12.34
N LEU A 130 5.52 5.13 -11.54
CA LEU A 130 5.68 3.89 -10.78
C LEU A 130 5.35 2.63 -11.61
N GLN A 131 4.69 2.75 -12.74
CA GLN A 131 4.24 1.61 -13.55
C GLN A 131 5.34 0.58 -13.86
N PRO A 132 6.58 0.96 -14.22
CA PRO A 132 7.65 0.00 -14.51
C PRO A 132 8.04 -0.90 -13.31
N PHE A 133 7.75 -0.48 -12.09
CA PHE A 133 8.01 -1.27 -10.87
C PHE A 133 6.91 -2.29 -10.57
N PHE A 134 5.73 -2.14 -11.20
CA PHE A 134 4.57 -3.01 -11.00
C PHE A 134 4.31 -3.93 -12.21
N GLU A 135 5.21 -3.92 -13.18
CA GLU A 135 5.18 -4.75 -14.39
C GLU A 135 6.45 -5.58 -14.52
N GLY A 136 6.34 -6.72 -15.20
CA GLY A 136 7.49 -7.59 -15.50
C GLY A 136 7.90 -8.50 -14.34
N LYS A 137 9.01 -9.21 -14.52
CA LYS A 137 9.60 -10.19 -13.56
C LYS A 137 11.02 -9.75 -13.18
N PRO A 138 11.56 -10.18 -12.03
CA PRO A 138 10.92 -10.93 -10.95
C PRO A 138 9.98 -10.06 -10.12
N TYR A 139 8.83 -10.59 -9.71
CA TYR A 139 7.87 -9.89 -8.88
C TYR A 139 7.57 -10.62 -7.57
N SER A 140 7.18 -9.86 -6.54
CA SER A 140 6.54 -10.37 -5.33
C SER A 140 5.05 -10.13 -5.39
N GLU A 141 4.28 -11.08 -4.88
CA GLU A 141 2.84 -10.97 -4.77
C GLU A 141 2.46 -10.67 -3.33
N THR A 142 1.75 -9.57 -3.12
CA THR A 142 1.23 -9.20 -1.81
C THR A 142 -0.29 -9.33 -1.82
N GLU A 143 -0.83 -10.10 -0.90
CA GLU A 143 -2.27 -10.30 -0.83
C GLU A 143 -2.96 -9.09 -0.21
N TYR A 144 -3.77 -8.41 -1.01
CA TYR A 144 -4.52 -7.23 -0.58
C TYR A 144 -5.40 -7.48 0.65
N TYR A 145 -5.92 -8.70 0.78
CA TYR A 145 -6.73 -9.10 1.93
C TYR A 145 -6.00 -8.96 3.27
N PHE A 146 -4.72 -9.27 3.34
CA PHE A 146 -3.93 -9.09 4.56
C PHE A 146 -3.66 -7.60 4.82
N LEU A 147 -3.29 -6.86 3.77
CA LEU A 147 -2.99 -5.45 3.90
C LEU A 147 -4.12 -4.63 4.53
N ILE A 148 -5.38 -4.90 4.14
CA ILE A 148 -6.53 -4.19 4.71
C ILE A 148 -6.90 -4.60 6.14
N LYS A 149 -6.33 -5.70 6.65
CA LYS A 149 -6.60 -6.21 8.01
C LYS A 149 -5.58 -5.74 9.03
N PHE A 150 -4.38 -5.41 8.61
CA PHE A 150 -3.38 -4.91 9.53
C PHE A 150 -3.86 -3.67 10.26
N THR A 151 -3.48 -3.59 11.52
CA THR A 151 -3.80 -2.47 12.41
C THR A 151 -2.64 -1.50 12.59
N SER A 152 -1.45 -1.87 12.09
CA SER A 152 -0.23 -1.09 12.15
C SER A 152 0.34 -0.83 10.75
N GLN A 153 0.65 0.44 10.47
CA GLN A 153 1.39 0.82 9.25
C GLN A 153 2.77 0.13 9.16
N TYR A 154 3.38 -0.15 10.30
CA TYR A 154 4.64 -0.87 10.36
C TYR A 154 4.47 -2.34 10.00
N ALA A 155 3.33 -2.96 10.36
CA ALA A 155 3.01 -4.33 9.97
C ALA A 155 2.81 -4.44 8.45
N GLU A 156 2.04 -3.52 7.86
CA GLU A 156 1.87 -3.48 6.40
C GLU A 156 3.24 -3.41 5.70
N ARG A 157 4.06 -2.45 6.08
CA ARG A 157 5.35 -2.22 5.44
C ARG A 157 6.33 -3.36 5.67
N LEU A 158 6.40 -3.91 6.89
CA LEU A 158 7.24 -5.05 7.22
C LEU A 158 6.82 -6.30 6.44
N TYR A 159 5.51 -6.55 6.31
CA TYR A 159 4.98 -7.66 5.53
C TYR A 159 5.41 -7.59 4.06
N GLU A 160 5.34 -6.43 3.42
CA GLU A 160 5.79 -6.24 2.04
C GLU A 160 7.29 -6.52 1.87
N ILE A 161 8.10 -6.03 2.82
CA ILE A 161 9.53 -6.28 2.82
C ILE A 161 9.81 -7.77 2.95
N ILE A 162 9.21 -8.45 3.91
CA ILE A 162 9.37 -9.89 4.13
C ILE A 162 8.93 -10.67 2.89
N LYS A 163 7.76 -10.37 2.34
CA LYS A 163 7.24 -11.03 1.13
C LYS A 163 8.15 -10.86 -0.09
N SER A 164 8.93 -9.80 -0.15
CA SER A 164 9.91 -9.62 -1.22
C SER A 164 11.11 -10.57 -1.14
N PHE A 165 11.28 -11.25 0.00
CA PHE A 165 12.34 -12.23 0.28
C PHE A 165 11.81 -13.66 0.46
N ASP A 166 10.56 -13.97 0.10
CA ASP A 166 9.96 -15.29 0.33
C ASP A 166 10.66 -16.47 -0.38
N HIS A 167 11.58 -16.18 -1.31
CA HIS A 167 12.50 -17.17 -1.89
C HIS A 167 13.74 -17.45 -1.02
N LYS A 168 13.92 -16.75 0.10
CA LYS A 168 15.03 -16.89 1.05
C LYS A 168 14.54 -17.38 2.41
N THR A 169 15.37 -18.14 3.09
CA THR A 169 15.07 -18.61 4.47
C THR A 169 15.29 -17.52 5.51
N SER A 170 16.17 -16.54 5.24
CA SER A 170 16.46 -15.41 6.11
C SER A 170 16.91 -14.20 5.32
N ALA A 171 16.75 -13.02 5.91
CA ALA A 171 17.29 -11.78 5.39
C ALA A 171 17.74 -10.90 6.56
N ASP A 172 18.97 -10.39 6.45
CA ASP A 172 19.55 -9.49 7.44
C ASP A 172 19.39 -8.04 7.02
N PHE A 173 19.15 -7.16 7.98
CA PHE A 173 18.97 -5.74 7.74
C PHE A 173 19.80 -4.93 8.73
N GLU A 174 20.52 -3.93 8.22
CA GLU A 174 21.06 -2.88 9.05
C GLU A 174 19.92 -2.12 9.73
N VAL A 175 20.06 -1.87 11.04
CA VAL A 175 18.97 -1.27 11.85
C VAL A 175 18.54 0.08 11.29
N ASP A 176 19.49 0.93 10.92
CA ASP A 176 19.19 2.27 10.40
C ASP A 176 18.54 2.23 9.01
N ASP A 177 18.92 1.27 8.16
CA ASP A 177 18.25 1.08 6.88
C ASP A 177 16.83 0.55 7.05
N LEU A 178 16.61 -0.41 7.96
CA LEU A 178 15.27 -0.90 8.28
C LEU A 178 14.36 0.22 8.85
N ARG A 179 14.90 1.10 9.70
CA ARG A 179 14.19 2.28 10.21
C ARG A 179 13.69 3.17 9.06
N LYS A 180 14.55 3.44 8.09
CA LYS A 180 14.22 4.26 6.91
C LYS A 180 13.15 3.57 6.03
N ARG A 181 13.26 2.26 5.81
CA ARG A 181 12.27 1.48 5.05
C ARG A 181 10.91 1.43 5.72
N LEU A 182 10.87 1.35 7.04
CA LEU A 182 9.65 1.37 7.84
C LEU A 182 9.12 2.79 8.08
N ALA A 183 9.82 3.82 7.61
CA ALA A 183 9.50 5.23 7.84
C ALA A 183 9.30 5.57 9.33
N VAL A 184 10.15 5.01 10.18
CA VAL A 184 10.18 5.41 11.59
C VAL A 184 10.64 6.86 11.67
N PRO A 185 9.86 7.77 12.28
CA PRO A 185 10.22 9.19 12.33
C PRO A 185 11.60 9.40 12.96
N GLU A 186 12.33 10.39 12.43
CA GLU A 186 13.61 10.77 12.97
C GLU A 186 13.49 11.18 14.45
N GLY A 187 14.46 10.76 15.27
CA GLY A 187 14.44 11.01 16.71
C GLY A 187 13.49 10.11 17.54
N GLN A 188 12.62 9.31 16.90
CA GLN A 188 11.79 8.34 17.62
C GLN A 188 12.48 6.97 17.72
N TYR A 189 12.29 6.30 18.87
CA TYR A 189 12.81 4.96 19.14
C TYR A 189 14.32 4.81 18.82
N VAL A 190 15.13 5.77 19.26
CA VAL A 190 16.54 5.98 18.85
C VAL A 190 17.40 4.72 19.04
N ASN A 191 17.22 3.99 20.16
CA ASN A 191 17.95 2.75 20.35
C ASN A 191 17.19 1.52 19.84
N TYR A 192 17.92 0.47 19.50
CA TYR A 192 17.37 -0.78 18.96
C TYR A 192 16.32 -1.41 19.90
N SER A 193 16.55 -1.40 21.21
CA SER A 193 15.61 -1.97 22.19
C SER A 193 14.25 -1.30 22.11
N MET A 194 14.20 0.03 22.01
CA MET A 194 12.95 0.77 21.84
C MET A 194 12.30 0.48 20.48
N MET A 195 13.07 0.49 19.39
CA MET A 195 12.56 0.15 18.07
C MET A 195 11.99 -1.27 18.04
N ARG A 196 12.71 -2.23 18.61
CA ARG A 196 12.24 -3.61 18.73
C ARG A 196 10.90 -3.67 19.45
N LYS A 197 10.82 -3.09 20.66
CA LYS A 197 9.63 -3.17 21.52
C LYS A 197 8.43 -2.39 20.99
N ARG A 198 8.65 -1.25 20.30
CA ARG A 198 7.58 -0.33 19.89
C ARG A 198 7.17 -0.45 18.43
N VAL A 199 8.04 -0.99 17.59
CA VAL A 199 7.82 -1.10 16.14
C VAL A 199 7.80 -2.57 15.69
N LEU A 200 8.91 -3.32 15.94
CA LEU A 200 9.06 -4.63 15.33
C LEU A 200 8.18 -5.70 15.99
N GLU A 201 8.21 -5.83 17.32
CA GLU A 201 7.40 -6.84 18.03
C GLU A 201 5.88 -6.66 17.80
N PRO A 202 5.33 -5.44 17.89
CA PRO A 202 3.91 -5.21 17.57
C PRO A 202 3.59 -5.51 16.10
N ALA A 203 4.48 -5.14 15.16
CA ALA A 203 4.28 -5.41 13.75
C ALA A 203 4.29 -6.91 13.44
N VAL A 204 5.26 -7.64 13.99
CA VAL A 204 5.34 -9.11 13.83
C VAL A 204 4.13 -9.80 14.42
N LYS A 205 3.67 -9.34 15.61
CA LYS A 205 2.45 -9.88 16.21
C LYS A 205 1.23 -9.66 15.32
N ASP A 206 1.02 -8.45 14.81
CA ASP A 206 -0.10 -8.10 13.91
C ASP A 206 -0.08 -8.95 12.64
N ILE A 207 1.12 -9.17 12.05
CA ILE A 207 1.31 -10.06 10.89
C ILE A 207 0.90 -11.50 11.24
N ASN A 208 1.42 -12.05 12.33
CA ASN A 208 1.15 -13.43 12.73
C ASN A 208 -0.33 -13.64 13.05
N ASP A 209 -0.95 -12.72 13.77
CA ASP A 209 -2.38 -12.78 14.07
C ASP A 209 -3.21 -12.82 12.77
N CYS A 210 -2.88 -11.99 11.78
CA CYS A 210 -3.56 -12.01 10.49
C CYS A 210 -3.35 -13.30 9.70
N LEU A 211 -2.15 -13.90 9.73
CA LEU A 211 -1.82 -15.11 8.98
C LEU A 211 -2.42 -16.35 9.63
N LEU A 212 -2.40 -16.46 10.96
CA LEU A 212 -2.94 -17.61 11.70
C LEU A 212 -4.46 -17.77 11.53
N TYR A 213 -5.21 -16.67 11.48
CA TYR A 213 -6.66 -16.72 11.25
C TYR A 213 -7.08 -17.18 9.84
N THR A 214 -6.14 -17.34 8.93
CA THR A 214 -6.40 -17.73 7.54
C THR A 214 -5.88 -19.12 7.18
N SER A 215 -5.09 -19.74 8.05
CA SER A 215 -4.72 -21.15 7.91
C SER A 215 -5.94 -22.01 8.25
N PRO A 216 -6.37 -22.96 7.37
CA PRO A 216 -7.39 -23.91 7.75
C PRO A 216 -6.93 -24.63 9.02
N SER A 217 -7.84 -24.75 9.98
CA SER A 217 -7.57 -25.56 11.18
C SER A 217 -7.18 -26.98 10.74
N PRO A 218 -6.15 -27.60 11.32
CA PRO A 218 -5.80 -29.00 11.00
C PRO A 218 -6.85 -30.02 11.41
N ARG A 219 -8.09 -29.62 11.63
CA ARG A 219 -9.19 -30.45 12.16
C ARG A 219 -10.47 -30.39 11.31
N ASP A 220 -10.35 -30.23 10.00
CA ASP A 220 -11.48 -30.49 9.09
C ASP A 220 -11.05 -31.50 8.05
#